data_b68aa6cbdbe09febc65e4a0cc0f9d53b
#
_entry.id   b68aa6cbdbe09febc65e4a0cc0f9d53b
#
_cell.length_a   1.000
_cell.length_b   1.000
_cell.length_c   1.000
_cell.angle_alpha   90.00
_cell.angle_beta   90.00
_cell.angle_gamma   90.00
#
_symmetry.space_group_name_H-M   'P 1'
#
loop_
_entity.id
_entity.type
_entity.pdbx_description
1 polymer ?
#
loop_
_entity_poly.entity_id
_entity_poly.type
_entity_poly.pdbx_seq_one_letter_code
_entity_poly.pdbx_strand_id
1 'polypeptide(L)' 'MNRLYEIKDVAVRLNRHPRTCRKDIKDLQAKFPNDPALHTYIGKRLRFTNEHIERIVVLCSKSKDEKM' A
#
# COMPACT_ATOMS: atom_id res chain seq x y z
N MET A 1 -15.55 -13.92 -3.47
CA MET A 1 -15.47 -12.71 -4.29
C MET A 1 -14.40 -11.77 -3.76
N ASN A 2 -13.54 -11.30 -4.65
CA ASN A 2 -12.48 -10.39 -4.24
C ASN A 2 -13.00 -8.97 -4.21
N ARG A 3 -12.93 -8.38 -3.05
CA ARG A 3 -13.30 -6.98 -2.88
C ARG A 3 -12.10 -6.10 -3.17
N LEU A 4 -12.36 -4.98 -3.85
CA LEU A 4 -11.31 -4.00 -4.12
C LEU A 4 -11.38 -2.89 -3.07
N TYR A 5 -10.22 -2.50 -2.59
CA TYR A 5 -10.08 -1.48 -1.55
C TYR A 5 -9.41 -0.23 -2.11
N GLU A 6 -9.70 0.90 -1.49
CA GLU A 6 -9.09 2.16 -1.86
C GLU A 6 -7.98 2.51 -0.87
N ILE A 7 -7.27 3.61 -1.17
CA ILE A 7 -6.17 4.06 -0.31
C ILE A 7 -6.64 4.34 1.12
N LYS A 8 -7.85 4.82 1.29
CA LYS A 8 -8.40 5.10 2.62
C LYS A 8 -8.55 3.81 3.43
N ASP A 9 -8.86 2.71 2.76
CA ASP A 9 -8.99 1.42 3.44
C ASP A 9 -7.63 0.91 3.90
N VAL A 10 -6.62 1.10 3.06
CA VAL A 10 -5.24 0.76 3.43
C VAL A 10 -4.79 1.60 4.63
N ALA A 11 -5.14 2.88 4.61
CA ALA A 11 -4.79 3.78 5.71
C ALA A 11 -5.40 3.33 7.03
N VAL A 12 -6.66 2.88 7.00
CA VAL A 12 -7.32 2.35 8.18
C VAL A 12 -6.57 1.12 8.70
N ARG A 13 -6.19 0.23 7.78
CA ARG A 13 -5.48 -0.99 8.14
C ARG A 13 -4.12 -0.69 8.76
N LEU A 14 -3.44 0.35 8.28
CA LEU A 14 -2.15 0.77 8.79
C LEU A 14 -2.25 1.72 9.97
N ASN A 15 -3.47 2.09 10.34
CA ASN A 15 -3.72 3.04 11.42
C ASN A 15 -3.02 4.37 11.15
N ARG A 16 -3.17 4.88 9.93
CA ARG A 16 -2.54 6.12 9.48
C ARG A 16 -3.55 6.98 8.75
N HIS A 17 -3.23 8.27 8.64
CA HIS A 17 -4.03 9.18 7.85
C HIS A 17 -3.89 8.85 6.35
N PRO A 18 -4.97 8.94 5.56
CA PRO A 18 -4.89 8.63 4.12
C PRO A 18 -3.82 9.40 3.37
N ARG A 19 -3.62 10.66 3.74
CA ARG A 19 -2.59 11.49 3.11
C ARG A 19 -1.19 10.93 3.36
N THR A 20 -0.92 10.51 4.59
CA THR A 20 0.36 9.88 4.94
C THR A 20 0.51 8.55 4.22
N CYS A 21 -0.57 7.79 4.15
CA CYS A 21 -0.57 6.50 3.48
C CYS A 21 -0.21 6.66 1.99
N ARG A 22 -0.72 7.70 1.33
CA ARG A 22 -0.38 7.96 -0.07
C ARG A 22 1.11 8.18 -0.26
N LYS A 23 1.72 8.94 0.64
CA LYS A 23 3.16 9.18 0.60
C LYS A 23 3.93 7.89 0.79
N ASP A 24 3.50 7.09 1.77
CA ASP A 24 4.16 5.81 2.04
C ASP A 24 4.11 4.90 0.82
N ILE A 25 2.96 4.85 0.16
CA ILE A 25 2.81 4.01 -1.02
C ILE A 25 3.68 4.51 -2.17
N LYS A 26 3.77 5.81 -2.36
CA LYS A 26 4.66 6.36 -3.39
C LYS A 26 6.11 6.00 -3.12
N ASP A 27 6.53 6.07 -1.87
CA ASP A 27 7.89 5.69 -1.49
C ASP A 27 8.13 4.21 -1.77
N LEU A 28 7.16 3.37 -1.42
CA LEU A 28 7.26 1.95 -1.68
C LEU A 28 7.29 1.64 -3.18
N GLN A 29 6.51 2.38 -3.96
CA GLN A 29 6.54 2.22 -5.42
C GLN A 29 7.92 2.51 -5.99
N ALA A 30 8.60 3.48 -5.43
CA ALA A 30 9.95 3.81 -5.86
C ALA A 30 10.96 2.75 -5.45
N LYS A 31 10.79 2.19 -4.25
CA LYS A 31 11.67 1.14 -3.75
C LYS A 31 11.43 -0.20 -4.41
N PHE A 32 10.18 -0.50 -4.72
CA PHE A 32 9.78 -1.79 -5.28
C PHE A 32 8.99 -1.59 -6.58
N PRO A 33 9.66 -1.13 -7.64
CA PRO A 33 8.97 -0.79 -8.88
C PRO A 33 8.30 -1.97 -9.60
N ASN A 34 8.68 -3.19 -9.25
CA ASN A 34 8.14 -4.39 -9.88
C ASN A 34 7.11 -5.12 -9.01
N ASP A 35 6.75 -4.57 -7.86
CA ASP A 35 5.81 -5.22 -6.96
C ASP A 35 4.37 -4.93 -7.39
N PRO A 36 3.61 -5.94 -7.81
CA PRO A 36 2.25 -5.71 -8.30
C PRO A 36 1.29 -5.19 -7.22
N ALA A 37 1.59 -5.45 -5.94
CA ALA A 37 0.75 -4.96 -4.85
C ALA A 37 0.69 -3.45 -4.79
N LEU A 38 1.70 -2.79 -5.34
CA LEU A 38 1.82 -1.32 -5.29
C LEU A 38 1.38 -0.66 -6.60
N HIS A 39 1.09 -1.43 -7.64
CA HIS A 39 0.86 -0.88 -8.97
C HIS A 39 -0.42 -1.39 -9.63
N THR A 40 -1.39 -1.81 -8.84
CA THR A 40 -2.64 -2.31 -9.38
C THR A 40 -3.59 -1.15 -9.64
N TYR A 41 -3.59 -0.67 -10.88
CA TYR A 41 -4.48 0.40 -11.31
C TYR A 41 -5.67 -0.17 -12.04
N ILE A 42 -6.86 0.31 -11.69
CA ILE A 42 -8.09 -0.01 -12.40
C ILE A 42 -8.66 1.30 -12.88
N GLY A 43 -8.64 1.50 -14.20
CA GLY A 43 -8.89 2.81 -14.77
C GLY A 43 -7.74 3.74 -14.38
N LYS A 44 -8.06 4.86 -13.77
CA LYS A 44 -7.06 5.85 -13.35
C LYS A 44 -6.78 5.81 -11.86
N ARG A 45 -7.39 4.86 -11.14
CA ARG A 45 -7.30 4.82 -9.69
C ARG A 45 -6.58 3.57 -9.21
N LEU A 46 -5.76 3.76 -8.20
CA LEU A 46 -5.07 2.67 -7.55
C LEU A 46 -6.04 1.91 -6.66
N ARG A 47 -6.07 0.59 -6.84
CA ARG A 47 -6.94 -0.29 -6.05
C ARG A 47 -6.12 -1.40 -5.45
N PHE A 48 -6.64 -1.98 -4.37
CA PHE A 48 -5.93 -3.00 -3.61
C PHE A 48 -6.83 -4.19 -3.34
N THR A 49 -6.26 -5.39 -3.38
CA THR A 49 -6.93 -6.58 -2.88
C THR A 49 -6.48 -6.80 -1.44
N ASN A 50 -7.14 -7.75 -0.76
CA ASN A 50 -6.74 -8.12 0.60
C ASN A 50 -5.25 -8.52 0.64
N GLU A 51 -4.83 -9.31 -0.33
CA GLU A 51 -3.44 -9.76 -0.40
C GLU A 51 -2.49 -8.59 -0.60
N HIS A 52 -2.89 -7.63 -1.42
CA HIS A 52 -2.08 -6.44 -1.64
C HIS A 52 -1.91 -5.62 -0.36
N ILE A 53 -3.00 -5.48 0.39
CA ILE A 53 -2.95 -4.73 1.64
C ILE A 53 -2.01 -5.42 2.64
N GLU A 54 -2.10 -6.74 2.75
CA GLU A 54 -1.22 -7.49 3.63
C GLU A 54 0.24 -7.33 3.22
N ARG A 55 0.50 -7.35 1.92
CA ARG A 55 1.85 -7.14 1.41
C ARG A 55 2.37 -5.75 1.78
N ILE A 56 1.51 -4.74 1.64
CA ILE A 56 1.88 -3.38 1.98
C ILE A 56 2.20 -3.25 3.47
N VAL A 57 1.42 -3.89 4.32
CA VAL A 57 1.67 -3.89 5.76
C VAL A 57 3.06 -4.46 6.06
N VAL A 58 3.41 -5.56 5.41
CA VAL A 58 4.71 -6.19 5.59
C VAL A 58 5.84 -5.26 5.13
N LEU A 59 5.66 -4.63 3.97
CA LEU A 59 6.66 -3.71 3.43
C LEU A 59 6.85 -2.50 4.33
N CYS A 60 5.77 -1.98 4.89
CA CYS A 60 5.87 -0.85 5.82
C CYS A 60 6.59 -1.24 7.10
N SER A 61 6.33 -2.43 7.61
CA SER A 61 7.00 -2.94 8.80
C SER A 61 8.50 -3.07 8.58
N LYS A 62 8.88 -3.63 7.43
CA LYS A 62 10.30 -3.77 7.10
C LYS A 62 10.99 -2.43 6.98
N SER A 63 10.31 -1.45 6.38
CA SER A 63 10.88 -0.12 6.23
C SER A 63 11.14 0.53 7.59
N LYS A 64 10.26 0.29 8.56
CA LYS A 64 10.45 0.81 9.91
C LYS A 64 11.63 0.15 10.60
N ASP A 65 11.80 -1.13 10.41
CA ASP A 65 12.89 -1.86 11.03
C ASP A 65 14.25 -1.38 10.55
N GLU A 66 14.32 -0.97 9.30
CA GLU A 66 15.56 -0.48 8.73
C GLU A 66 16.05 0.81 9.36
N LYS A 67 15.16 1.58 9.95
CA LYS A 67 15.53 2.83 10.61
C LYS A 67 16.18 2.62 11.97
N MET A 68 16.07 1.45 12.48
CA MET A 68 16.70 1.12 13.75
C MET A 68 18.16 0.71 13.54
#